data_e9b031e6872f07b32feb20b6ed57acf8
#
_entry.id   e9b031e6872f07b32feb20b6ed57acf8
#
_cell.length_a   1.000
_cell.length_b   1.000
_cell.length_c   1.000
_cell.angle_alpha   90.00
_cell.angle_beta   90.00
_cell.angle_gamma   90.00
#
_symmetry.space_group_name_H-M   'P 1'
#
loop_
_entity.id
_entity.type
_entity.pdbx_description
1 polymer ?
#
loop_
_entity_poly.entity_id
_entity_poly.type
_entity_poly.pdbx_seq_one_letter_code
_entity_poly.pdbx_strand_id
1 'polypeptide(L)'
;MRYSSLFSWATTLWFAVLSLMTVGCRSVVRVPETAQATTQPAAVFPDYRDVVIPPNIAPLNFQVNQPAEEIVVQVAGKRGTPLVAAAGEAGKLRFDSLEWRRLLNDHRGERLAVTVYTMNAGQWQRHPDWYWTVAQEPIDPYLTYRLIEPSYELYRQLGLYERNLTNFDEHPIYENNDEFEEENNHCVNCHTPQAYGTTGRRLFHVRSKHGGTVFIDGKNIRRMDMKCDSVLGGSVYPAWHPEQPWVVFSSNKTGQAFFLSGEQKLEVVDYDSDLLFYDVARNKLSNVCRTPGVMETFPAWAPDGSRLYYCAAPFPNFETMSDSARNSEDARQDAVLSAYKEVRYNVMSVPFDARTHTFGTPQVEIDCRAAGKSTTLPRISPDGRYLLVTLADFGQFHIWHKSSDLWVKDLQTGVFAPLQAANSPEVDSYHTWSSNGRWIVFSSRRLDGSFTRPCIAYFDREGRAHKAFLLPQEDPEHNWLRMKSYNVPELAKKPMPVSADELRRVIYDDAAAGKAEYGK
;
A
#
# COMPACT_ATOMS: atom_id res chain seq x y z
N MET A 1 -44.01 15.69 61.45
CA MET A 1 -44.17 17.11 61.14
C MET A 1 -43.23 17.44 60.00
N ARG A 2 -43.79 18.01 58.94
CA ARG A 2 -43.17 18.39 57.69
C ARG A 2 -42.08 19.47 57.84
N TYR A 3 -40.92 19.29 57.29
CA TYR A 3 -40.05 20.33 56.76
C TYR A 3 -38.83 19.64 56.08
N SER A 4 -38.91 19.30 54.80
CA SER A 4 -37.74 19.00 53.94
C SER A 4 -38.19 18.82 52.49
N SER A 5 -38.55 19.89 51.79
CA SER A 5 -38.78 19.81 50.35
C SER A 5 -38.62 21.14 49.58
N LEU A 6 -37.79 22.05 50.04
CA LEU A 6 -37.58 23.33 49.35
C LEU A 6 -36.12 23.65 49.01
N PHE A 7 -35.17 22.73 49.28
CA PHE A 7 -33.75 22.97 48.95
C PHE A 7 -33.23 22.25 47.70
N SER A 8 -34.06 21.45 47.02
CA SER A 8 -33.62 20.62 45.89
C SER A 8 -33.78 21.26 44.51
N TRP A 9 -34.46 22.38 44.36
CA TRP A 9 -34.74 22.99 43.05
C TRP A 9 -33.83 24.17 42.70
N ALA A 10 -33.15 24.75 43.63
CA ALA A 10 -32.25 25.89 43.40
C ALA A 10 -30.86 25.47 42.91
N THR A 11 -30.38 24.28 43.28
CA THR A 11 -29.05 23.75 42.88
C THR A 11 -29.02 23.14 41.47
N THR A 12 -30.18 22.65 40.98
CA THR A 12 -30.25 22.06 39.62
C THR A 12 -30.31 23.12 38.52
N LEU A 13 -30.82 24.30 38.80
CA LEU A 13 -30.84 25.41 37.82
C LEU A 13 -29.48 26.08 37.64
N TRP A 14 -28.61 26.07 38.65
CA TRP A 14 -27.26 26.64 38.54
C TRP A 14 -26.29 25.77 37.75
N PHE A 15 -26.44 24.45 37.78
CA PHE A 15 -25.65 23.54 36.96
C PHE A 15 -26.07 23.54 35.47
N ALA A 16 -27.33 23.78 35.17
CA ALA A 16 -27.81 23.88 33.78
C ALA A 16 -27.41 25.19 33.11
N VAL A 17 -27.19 26.26 33.83
CA VAL A 17 -26.76 27.56 33.29
C VAL A 17 -25.22 27.62 33.09
N LEU A 18 -24.43 26.87 33.87
CA LEU A 18 -22.99 26.82 33.72
C LEU A 18 -22.55 25.92 32.53
N SER A 19 -23.40 24.98 32.08
CA SER A 19 -23.08 24.10 30.92
C SER A 19 -23.36 24.76 29.56
N LEU A 20 -23.94 25.93 29.50
CA LEU A 20 -24.28 26.64 28.28
C LEU A 20 -23.30 27.77 27.88
N MET A 21 -22.21 27.96 28.64
CA MET A 21 -21.24 29.05 28.35
C MET A 21 -19.88 28.59 27.80
N THR A 22 -19.76 27.38 27.30
CA THR A 22 -18.57 26.98 26.51
C THR A 22 -18.90 26.79 25.05
N VAL A 23 -19.69 27.67 24.45
CA VAL A 23 -19.58 27.95 23.02
C VAL A 23 -18.33 28.81 22.89
N GLY A 24 -17.18 28.15 22.80
CA GLY A 24 -15.93 28.83 22.47
C GLY A 24 -16.12 29.56 21.15
N CYS A 25 -16.10 30.89 21.18
CA CYS A 25 -15.92 31.69 19.99
C CYS A 25 -14.66 31.18 19.27
N ARG A 26 -14.80 30.34 18.24
CA ARG A 26 -13.71 30.12 17.30
C ARG A 26 -13.40 31.49 16.70
N SER A 27 -12.29 32.09 17.11
CA SER A 27 -11.79 33.29 16.47
C SER A 27 -11.62 32.98 14.99
N VAL A 28 -12.28 33.77 14.15
CA VAL A 28 -12.16 33.62 12.69
C VAL A 28 -10.72 33.95 12.33
N VAL A 29 -9.96 32.93 11.91
CA VAL A 29 -8.59 33.10 11.41
C VAL A 29 -8.65 33.94 10.15
N ARG A 30 -7.84 34.99 10.06
CA ARG A 30 -7.76 35.89 8.92
C ARG A 30 -6.36 35.94 8.36
N VAL A 31 -6.28 36.10 7.06
CA VAL A 31 -5.01 36.42 6.38
C VAL A 31 -4.54 37.80 6.84
N PRO A 32 -3.26 38.01 7.13
CA PRO A 32 -2.72 39.34 7.48
C PRO A 32 -3.04 40.38 6.39
N GLU A 33 -3.52 41.54 6.80
CA GLU A 33 -3.84 42.63 5.85
C GLU A 33 -2.58 43.20 5.16
N THR A 34 -1.44 43.15 5.89
CA THR A 34 -0.14 43.58 5.39
C THR A 34 0.91 42.52 5.72
N ALA A 35 1.72 42.17 4.74
CA ALA A 35 2.85 41.26 4.94
C ALA A 35 3.98 41.60 3.96
N GLN A 36 5.21 41.59 4.43
CA GLN A 36 6.39 41.78 3.60
C GLN A 36 6.67 40.51 2.79
N ALA A 37 6.77 40.61 1.46
CA ALA A 37 7.13 39.46 0.63
C ALA A 37 8.57 39.03 0.88
N THR A 38 8.80 37.71 1.02
CA THR A 38 10.13 37.12 1.07
C THR A 38 10.33 36.21 -0.16
N THR A 39 11.59 36.03 -0.56
CA THR A 39 11.94 35.06 -1.63
C THR A 39 12.21 33.67 -1.10
N GLN A 40 12.27 33.50 0.23
CA GLN A 40 12.57 32.23 0.86
C GLN A 40 11.31 31.38 0.99
N PRO A 41 11.27 30.17 0.41
CA PRO A 41 10.15 29.27 0.61
C PRO A 41 9.97 28.88 2.08
N ALA A 42 8.73 28.69 2.52
CA ALA A 42 8.45 28.13 3.83
C ALA A 42 8.97 26.69 3.93
N ALA A 43 9.62 26.36 5.03
CA ALA A 43 10.04 24.99 5.34
C ALA A 43 8.82 24.19 5.81
N VAL A 44 8.38 23.19 5.06
CA VAL A 44 7.17 22.41 5.35
C VAL A 44 7.44 20.90 5.41
N PHE A 45 6.70 20.21 6.24
CA PHE A 45 6.71 18.75 6.38
C PHE A 45 5.29 18.19 6.59
N PRO A 46 4.86 17.15 5.87
CA PRO A 46 5.51 16.54 4.69
C PRO A 46 5.63 17.53 3.52
N ASP A 47 6.51 17.22 2.54
CA ASP A 47 6.65 18.05 1.34
C ASP A 47 5.49 17.82 0.37
N TYR A 48 4.42 18.59 0.57
CA TYR A 48 3.24 18.60 -0.30
C TYR A 48 3.28 19.71 -1.37
N ARG A 49 4.44 20.31 -1.63
CA ARG A 49 4.56 21.37 -2.64
C ARG A 49 4.42 20.81 -4.05
N ASP A 50 3.67 21.51 -4.90
CA ASP A 50 3.51 21.25 -6.33
C ASP A 50 3.11 19.79 -6.68
N VAL A 51 2.14 19.25 -5.95
CA VAL A 51 1.58 17.91 -6.17
C VAL A 51 0.21 17.95 -6.83
N VAL A 52 -0.13 16.86 -7.53
CA VAL A 52 -1.49 16.59 -8.02
C VAL A 52 -2.21 15.75 -6.97
N ILE A 53 -3.39 16.20 -6.55
CA ILE A 53 -4.15 15.57 -5.46
C ILE A 53 -5.52 15.08 -5.91
N PRO A 54 -6.02 13.96 -5.35
CA PRO A 54 -7.38 13.50 -5.62
C PRO A 54 -8.44 14.47 -5.07
N PRO A 55 -9.57 14.69 -5.78
CA PRO A 55 -10.64 15.57 -5.29
C PRO A 55 -11.36 15.05 -4.05
N ASN A 56 -11.12 13.82 -3.65
CA ASN A 56 -11.74 13.17 -2.48
C ASN A 56 -10.74 12.79 -1.38
N ILE A 57 -9.50 13.26 -1.44
CA ILE A 57 -8.48 12.94 -0.42
C ILE A 57 -8.75 13.69 0.90
N ALA A 58 -8.37 13.08 2.01
CA ALA A 58 -8.32 13.72 3.33
C ALA A 58 -7.43 14.98 3.31
N PRO A 59 -7.62 15.95 4.23
CA PRO A 59 -6.81 17.14 4.28
C PRO A 59 -5.31 16.87 4.27
N LEU A 60 -4.58 17.62 3.44
CA LEU A 60 -3.13 17.62 3.41
C LEU A 60 -2.59 18.45 4.57
N ASN A 61 -2.78 17.97 5.78
CA ASN A 61 -2.22 18.60 6.96
C ASN A 61 -0.69 18.58 6.91
N PHE A 62 -0.06 19.68 7.24
CA PHE A 62 1.41 19.80 7.24
C PHE A 62 1.89 20.68 8.40
N GLN A 63 3.17 20.64 8.66
CA GLN A 63 3.85 21.45 9.66
C GLN A 63 4.76 22.45 8.96
N VAL A 64 4.82 23.67 9.47
CA VAL A 64 5.79 24.69 9.06
C VAL A 64 6.97 24.64 10.03
N ASN A 65 8.12 24.15 9.56
CA ASN A 65 9.32 23.87 10.34
C ASN A 65 10.28 25.08 10.37
N GLN A 66 9.77 26.23 10.78
CA GLN A 66 10.60 27.43 10.99
C GLN A 66 10.09 28.23 12.18
N PRO A 67 11.00 28.90 12.92
CA PRO A 67 10.60 29.73 14.06
C PRO A 67 9.64 30.84 13.62
N ALA A 68 8.49 30.94 14.27
CA ALA A 68 7.53 32.02 14.11
C ALA A 68 6.64 32.13 15.36
N GLU A 69 6.23 33.35 15.70
CA GLU A 69 5.28 33.61 16.79
C GLU A 69 3.86 33.22 16.40
N GLU A 70 3.50 33.49 15.14
CA GLU A 70 2.24 33.06 14.54
C GLU A 70 2.47 32.60 13.10
N ILE A 71 1.67 31.62 12.69
CA ILE A 71 1.67 31.06 11.32
C ILE A 71 0.23 30.99 10.82
N VAL A 72 -0.02 31.56 9.67
CA VAL A 72 -1.30 31.47 8.97
C VAL A 72 -1.07 30.92 7.56
N VAL A 73 -1.93 30.01 7.13
CA VAL A 73 -1.90 29.44 5.78
C VAL A 73 -3.22 29.72 5.09
N GLN A 74 -3.13 30.16 3.85
CA GLN A 74 -4.25 30.34 2.96
C GLN A 74 -4.15 29.36 1.79
N VAL A 75 -5.24 28.67 1.48
CA VAL A 75 -5.40 27.84 0.28
C VAL A 75 -6.52 28.46 -0.57
N ALA A 76 -6.17 28.95 -1.76
CA ALA A 76 -7.08 29.70 -2.59
C ALA A 76 -7.12 29.17 -4.03
N GLY A 77 -8.32 29.00 -4.56
CA GLY A 77 -8.55 28.81 -5.99
C GLY A 77 -8.83 30.13 -6.71
N LYS A 78 -9.16 30.04 -8.01
CA LYS A 78 -9.52 31.22 -8.81
C LYS A 78 -10.86 31.85 -8.41
N ARG A 79 -11.71 31.12 -7.70
CA ARG A 79 -13.06 31.52 -7.27
C ARG A 79 -13.36 30.95 -5.88
N GLY A 80 -14.46 31.39 -5.30
CA GLY A 80 -14.93 30.91 -4.01
C GLY A 80 -14.18 31.51 -2.82
N THR A 81 -14.53 31.04 -1.63
CA THR A 81 -13.92 31.49 -0.36
C THR A 81 -12.65 30.67 -0.12
N PRO A 82 -11.50 31.33 0.10
CA PRO A 82 -10.27 30.62 0.49
C PRO A 82 -10.44 29.85 1.80
N LEU A 83 -9.74 28.74 1.91
CA LEU A 83 -9.55 28.03 3.18
C LEU A 83 -8.38 28.68 3.92
N VAL A 84 -8.61 29.13 5.15
CA VAL A 84 -7.59 29.79 5.99
C VAL A 84 -7.46 29.04 7.30
N ALA A 85 -6.25 28.71 7.68
CA ALA A 85 -5.96 28.01 8.93
C ALA A 85 -4.76 28.67 9.64
N ALA A 86 -4.84 28.76 10.97
CA ALA A 86 -3.68 29.10 11.81
C ALA A 86 -3.00 27.80 12.26
N ALA A 87 -1.67 27.83 12.36
CA ALA A 87 -0.95 26.73 12.94
C ALA A 87 -1.18 26.65 14.46
N GLY A 88 -1.31 25.43 14.95
CA GLY A 88 -1.27 25.12 16.37
C GLY A 88 0.15 24.96 16.90
N GLU A 89 0.26 24.17 17.94
CA GLU A 89 1.54 23.83 18.58
C GLU A 89 2.53 23.28 17.55
N ALA A 90 3.81 23.65 17.70
CA ALA A 90 4.92 23.23 16.84
C ALA A 90 4.74 23.56 15.35
N GLY A 91 3.92 24.56 14.99
CA GLY A 91 3.68 24.93 13.58
C GLY A 91 2.78 23.96 12.80
N LYS A 92 2.06 23.06 13.47
CA LYS A 92 1.16 22.08 12.84
C LYS A 92 -0.12 22.71 12.35
N LEU A 93 -0.43 22.47 11.08
CA LEU A 93 -1.66 22.92 10.44
C LEU A 93 -2.64 21.75 10.29
N ARG A 94 -3.89 22.01 10.66
CA ARG A 94 -5.01 21.09 10.47
C ARG A 94 -6.15 21.85 9.78
N PHE A 95 -6.50 21.39 8.59
CA PHE A 95 -7.60 21.98 7.85
C PHE A 95 -8.94 21.39 8.28
N ASP A 96 -9.98 22.22 8.33
CA ASP A 96 -11.34 21.76 8.56
C ASP A 96 -11.77 20.82 7.41
N SER A 97 -12.22 19.61 7.73
CA SER A 97 -12.52 18.59 6.74
C SER A 97 -13.71 18.94 5.84
N LEU A 98 -14.69 19.73 6.32
CA LEU A 98 -15.85 20.13 5.51
C LEU A 98 -15.46 21.24 4.53
N GLU A 99 -14.72 22.23 5.00
CA GLU A 99 -14.20 23.31 4.16
C GLU A 99 -13.20 22.78 3.13
N TRP A 100 -12.32 21.86 3.53
CA TRP A 100 -11.40 21.17 2.64
C TRP A 100 -12.13 20.44 1.50
N ARG A 101 -13.13 19.63 1.85
CA ARG A 101 -13.92 18.88 0.86
C ARG A 101 -14.66 19.80 -0.10
N ARG A 102 -15.21 20.90 0.41
CA ARG A 102 -15.86 21.94 -0.42
C ARG A 102 -14.84 22.53 -1.41
N LEU A 103 -13.68 22.96 -0.89
CA LEU A 103 -12.63 23.56 -1.72
C LEU A 103 -12.19 22.64 -2.86
N LEU A 104 -11.93 21.35 -2.57
CA LEU A 104 -11.53 20.38 -3.60
C LEU A 104 -12.65 20.14 -4.63
N ASN A 105 -13.89 20.03 -4.20
CA ASN A 105 -15.03 19.82 -5.12
C ASN A 105 -15.23 21.03 -6.06
N ASP A 106 -15.08 22.25 -5.54
CA ASP A 106 -15.26 23.48 -6.31
C ASP A 106 -14.15 23.71 -7.35
N HIS A 107 -12.98 23.07 -7.16
CA HIS A 107 -11.78 23.30 -7.98
C HIS A 107 -11.24 22.05 -8.68
N ARG A 108 -12.11 21.08 -9.00
CA ARG A 108 -11.69 19.92 -9.79
C ARG A 108 -11.09 20.32 -11.14
N GLY A 109 -9.91 19.80 -11.46
CA GLY A 109 -9.16 20.15 -12.67
C GLY A 109 -8.44 21.50 -12.60
N GLU A 110 -8.44 22.15 -11.44
CA GLU A 110 -7.85 23.48 -11.26
C GLU A 110 -6.69 23.45 -10.27
N ARG A 111 -5.94 24.55 -10.25
CA ARG A 111 -4.83 24.75 -9.30
C ARG A 111 -5.30 25.58 -8.11
N LEU A 112 -4.88 25.19 -6.94
CA LEU A 112 -5.02 25.93 -5.68
C LEU A 112 -3.66 26.51 -5.31
N ALA A 113 -3.60 27.81 -5.05
CA ALA A 113 -2.40 28.44 -4.50
C ALA A 113 -2.37 28.24 -2.98
N VAL A 114 -1.25 27.81 -2.46
CA VAL A 114 -0.99 27.68 -1.02
C VAL A 114 0.02 28.73 -0.63
N THR A 115 -0.40 29.65 0.24
CA THR A 115 0.41 30.76 0.75
C THR A 115 0.63 30.60 2.24
N VAL A 116 1.88 30.66 2.70
CA VAL A 116 2.25 30.68 4.12
C VAL A 116 2.62 32.09 4.54
N TYR A 117 2.08 32.49 5.68
CA TYR A 117 2.42 33.73 6.37
C TYR A 117 3.03 33.36 7.73
N THR A 118 4.16 33.99 8.07
CA THR A 118 4.80 33.85 9.36
C THR A 118 4.99 35.21 10.02
N MET A 119 4.75 35.31 11.33
CA MET A 119 4.96 36.53 12.10
C MET A 119 6.17 36.37 13.01
N ASN A 120 7.05 37.37 13.00
CA ASN A 120 8.16 37.50 13.94
C ASN A 120 8.33 38.96 14.33
N ALA A 121 8.51 39.24 15.63
CA ALA A 121 8.65 40.60 16.17
C ALA A 121 7.54 41.56 15.69
N GLY A 122 6.30 41.07 15.61
CA GLY A 122 5.15 41.86 15.19
C GLY A 122 5.08 42.16 13.69
N GLN A 123 5.93 41.58 12.86
CA GLN A 123 5.95 41.78 11.41
C GLN A 123 5.60 40.48 10.67
N TRP A 124 4.62 40.57 9.76
CA TRP A 124 4.22 39.47 8.92
C TRP A 124 5.11 39.38 7.67
N GLN A 125 5.53 38.16 7.36
CA GLN A 125 6.21 37.80 6.12
C GLN A 125 5.30 36.88 5.29
N ARG A 126 5.20 37.15 3.98
CA ARG A 126 4.51 36.31 3.00
C ARG A 126 5.55 35.52 2.22
N HIS A 127 5.51 34.18 2.35
CA HIS A 127 6.37 33.27 1.60
C HIS A 127 5.87 33.06 0.16
N PRO A 128 6.77 32.63 -0.78
CA PRO A 128 6.36 32.28 -2.14
C PRO A 128 5.29 31.21 -2.15
N ASP A 129 4.32 31.37 -3.04
CA ASP A 129 3.26 30.38 -3.23
C ASP A 129 3.79 29.11 -3.86
N TRP A 130 3.20 27.97 -3.47
CA TRP A 130 3.25 26.74 -4.26
C TRP A 130 1.84 26.30 -4.62
N TYR A 131 1.71 25.21 -5.39
CA TYR A 131 0.40 24.87 -5.92
C TYR A 131 0.03 23.41 -5.69
N TRP A 132 -1.25 23.19 -5.39
CA TRP A 132 -1.89 21.90 -5.51
C TRP A 132 -2.77 21.88 -6.76
N THR A 133 -2.61 20.86 -7.60
CA THR A 133 -3.52 20.65 -8.73
C THR A 133 -4.54 19.60 -8.32
N VAL A 134 -5.81 19.97 -8.28
CA VAL A 134 -6.89 19.01 -7.98
C VAL A 134 -7.20 18.24 -9.25
N ALA A 135 -7.02 16.92 -9.25
CA ALA A 135 -7.35 16.10 -10.40
C ALA A 135 -8.86 16.05 -10.67
N GLN A 136 -9.24 15.66 -11.90
CA GLN A 136 -10.63 15.39 -12.22
C GLN A 136 -11.08 14.05 -11.61
N GLU A 137 -10.19 13.06 -11.60
CA GLU A 137 -10.48 11.70 -11.24
C GLU A 137 -10.25 11.46 -9.73
N PRO A 138 -11.24 10.90 -9.02
CA PRO A 138 -11.06 10.53 -7.62
C PRO A 138 -10.13 9.33 -7.46
N ILE A 139 -9.53 9.17 -6.28
CA ILE A 139 -8.88 7.94 -5.87
C ILE A 139 -9.90 6.98 -5.24
N ASP A 140 -9.65 5.67 -5.27
CA ASP A 140 -10.45 4.71 -4.52
C ASP A 140 -10.40 5.02 -3.02
N PRO A 141 -11.54 4.98 -2.30
CA PRO A 141 -11.62 5.56 -0.96
C PRO A 141 -10.93 4.74 0.13
N TYR A 142 -10.59 3.47 -0.10
CA TYR A 142 -9.98 2.61 0.91
C TYR A 142 -8.61 2.12 0.47
N LEU A 143 -7.69 2.09 1.42
CA LEU A 143 -6.35 1.55 1.26
C LEU A 143 -6.11 0.49 2.33
N THR A 144 -5.87 -0.75 1.92
CA THR A 144 -5.46 -1.81 2.84
C THR A 144 -3.96 -2.02 2.78
N TYR A 145 -3.34 -2.34 3.90
CA TYR A 145 -1.91 -2.58 4.02
C TYR A 145 -1.59 -3.43 5.25
N ARG A 146 -0.42 -3.99 5.25
CA ARG A 146 0.17 -4.65 6.41
C ARG A 146 1.10 -3.68 7.13
N LEU A 147 0.98 -3.55 8.45
CA LEU A 147 1.96 -2.88 9.31
C LEU A 147 2.93 -3.90 9.89
N ILE A 148 4.22 -3.61 9.74
CA ILE A 148 5.31 -4.49 10.16
C ILE A 148 6.20 -3.74 11.15
N GLU A 149 6.43 -4.35 12.30
CA GLU A 149 7.37 -3.85 13.30
C GLU A 149 8.84 -3.90 12.80
N PRO A 150 9.73 -3.07 13.35
CA PRO A 150 11.11 -2.98 12.87
C PRO A 150 11.97 -4.21 13.13
N SER A 151 11.56 -5.11 14.01
CA SER A 151 12.31 -6.30 14.38
C SER A 151 11.65 -7.57 13.88
N TYR A 152 12.44 -8.55 13.46
CA TYR A 152 11.97 -9.88 13.05
C TYR A 152 11.30 -10.66 14.18
N GLU A 153 11.63 -10.37 15.41
CA GLU A 153 11.05 -11.00 16.59
C GLU A 153 9.69 -10.42 16.97
N LEU A 154 9.38 -9.23 16.46
CA LEU A 154 8.12 -8.54 16.77
C LEU A 154 7.00 -8.81 15.76
N TYR A 155 7.10 -9.85 14.93
CA TYR A 155 6.01 -10.24 14.02
C TYR A 155 4.68 -10.52 14.75
N ARG A 156 4.70 -10.70 16.07
CA ARG A 156 3.51 -10.80 16.93
C ARG A 156 2.60 -9.58 16.86
N GLN A 157 3.17 -8.39 16.62
CA GLN A 157 2.43 -7.11 16.52
C GLN A 157 2.08 -6.73 15.08
N LEU A 158 2.30 -7.65 14.15
CA LEU A 158 1.99 -7.46 12.76
C LEU A 158 0.48 -7.56 12.54
N GLY A 159 -0.06 -6.69 11.69
CA GLY A 159 -1.50 -6.71 11.39
C GLY A 159 -1.80 -6.20 10.00
N LEU A 160 -3.00 -6.54 9.53
CA LEU A 160 -3.64 -5.96 8.35
C LEU A 160 -4.57 -4.84 8.77
N TYR A 161 -4.48 -3.70 8.08
CA TYR A 161 -5.24 -2.49 8.39
C TYR A 161 -5.96 -1.98 7.16
N GLU A 162 -7.05 -1.27 7.39
CA GLU A 162 -7.77 -0.52 6.38
C GLU A 162 -7.84 0.95 6.75
N ARG A 163 -7.48 1.82 5.80
CA ARG A 163 -7.47 3.27 5.91
C ARG A 163 -8.50 3.86 4.96
N ASN A 164 -9.39 4.72 5.45
CA ASN A 164 -10.24 5.54 4.60
C ASN A 164 -9.47 6.77 4.13
N LEU A 165 -9.22 6.87 2.84
CA LEU A 165 -8.45 7.97 2.23
C LEU A 165 -9.22 9.30 2.17
N THR A 166 -10.54 9.29 2.39
CA THR A 166 -11.38 10.52 2.38
C THR A 166 -11.44 11.23 3.73
N ASN A 167 -10.94 10.58 4.76
CA ASN A 167 -10.78 11.07 6.12
C ASN A 167 -9.53 10.44 6.75
N PHE A 168 -9.43 10.39 8.09
CA PHE A 168 -8.28 9.82 8.79
C PHE A 168 -8.60 8.51 9.51
N ASP A 169 -9.77 7.89 9.26
CA ASP A 169 -10.15 6.64 9.91
C ASP A 169 -9.22 5.49 9.46
N GLU A 170 -8.55 4.88 10.41
CA GLU A 170 -7.74 3.67 10.27
C GLU A 170 -8.20 2.65 11.29
N HIS A 171 -8.42 1.41 10.88
CA HIS A 171 -8.77 0.33 11.79
C HIS A 171 -8.11 -0.99 11.39
N PRO A 172 -7.85 -1.88 12.36
CA PRO A 172 -7.33 -3.21 12.05
C PRO A 172 -8.40 -4.06 11.35
N ILE A 173 -7.98 -4.76 10.29
CA ILE A 173 -8.73 -5.87 9.71
C ILE A 173 -8.49 -7.11 10.56
N TYR A 174 -7.23 -7.38 10.90
CA TYR A 174 -6.80 -8.48 11.75
C TYR A 174 -5.39 -8.21 12.31
N GLU A 175 -5.19 -8.47 13.59
CA GLU A 175 -3.90 -8.36 14.27
C GLU A 175 -3.47 -9.71 14.85
N ASN A 176 -2.17 -10.03 14.78
CA ASN A 176 -1.63 -11.32 15.24
C ASN A 176 -1.68 -11.50 16.76
N ASN A 177 -1.80 -10.41 17.51
CA ASN A 177 -1.74 -10.41 18.98
C ASN A 177 -3.10 -10.36 19.67
N ASP A 178 -4.22 -10.43 18.92
CA ASP A 178 -5.58 -10.36 19.49
C ASP A 178 -5.87 -11.46 20.51
N GLU A 179 -5.26 -12.64 20.33
CA GLU A 179 -5.25 -13.72 21.31
C GLU A 179 -3.86 -14.33 21.35
N PHE A 180 -2.96 -13.69 22.09
CA PHE A 180 -1.59 -14.14 22.18
C PHE A 180 -1.46 -15.32 23.15
N GLU A 181 -1.22 -16.50 22.60
CA GLU A 181 -0.61 -17.63 23.32
C GLU A 181 0.81 -17.81 22.80
N GLU A 182 1.77 -18.09 23.68
CA GLU A 182 3.19 -18.23 23.33
C GLU A 182 3.44 -19.28 22.23
N GLU A 183 2.56 -20.27 22.14
CA GLU A 183 2.55 -21.31 21.11
C GLU A 183 1.84 -20.92 19.81
N ASN A 184 1.06 -19.83 19.79
CA ASN A 184 0.25 -19.37 18.64
C ASN A 184 1.01 -18.44 17.72
N ASN A 185 2.13 -18.87 17.26
CA ASN A 185 3.06 -18.13 16.44
C ASN A 185 2.57 -18.04 14.99
N HIS A 186 1.53 -17.25 14.71
CA HIS A 186 1.06 -17.05 13.34
C HIS A 186 1.34 -15.64 12.84
N CYS A 187 1.37 -15.47 11.53
CA CYS A 187 1.52 -14.16 10.93
C CYS A 187 0.61 -14.02 9.69
N VAL A 188 0.06 -12.83 9.52
CA VAL A 188 -0.80 -12.49 8.37
C VAL A 188 -0.05 -11.80 7.27
N ASN A 189 -0.42 -12.09 6.00
CA ASN A 189 0.35 -11.67 4.84
C ASN A 189 -0.46 -11.73 3.53
N CYS A 190 0.06 -11.10 2.48
CA CYS A 190 -0.43 -11.26 1.11
C CYS A 190 -1.94 -11.05 0.94
N HIS A 191 -2.47 -9.95 1.46
CA HIS A 191 -3.88 -9.61 1.27
C HIS A 191 -4.13 -9.04 -0.13
N THR A 192 -5.28 -9.32 -0.71
CA THR A 192 -5.72 -8.71 -1.98
C THR A 192 -7.22 -8.73 -2.16
N PRO A 193 -7.84 -7.63 -2.63
CA PRO A 193 -9.23 -7.58 -3.03
C PRO A 193 -9.40 -7.96 -4.50
N GLN A 194 -10.44 -8.73 -4.86
CA GLN A 194 -10.81 -8.91 -6.26
C GLN A 194 -11.50 -7.66 -6.80
N ALA A 195 -11.13 -7.22 -8.00
CA ALA A 195 -11.73 -6.09 -8.71
C ALA A 195 -11.94 -4.87 -7.78
N TYR A 196 -10.89 -4.49 -7.05
CA TYR A 196 -10.92 -3.36 -6.10
C TYR A 196 -12.01 -3.53 -5.01
N GLY A 197 -12.32 -4.76 -4.61
CA GLY A 197 -13.31 -5.07 -3.59
C GLY A 197 -14.77 -4.90 -4.01
N THR A 198 -15.06 -4.67 -5.31
CA THR A 198 -16.43 -4.49 -5.80
C THR A 198 -17.24 -5.77 -5.80
N THR A 199 -16.59 -6.92 -5.95
CA THR A 199 -17.23 -8.25 -5.90
C THR A 199 -17.55 -8.71 -4.48
N GLY A 200 -16.99 -8.07 -3.45
CA GLY A 200 -17.02 -8.56 -2.07
C GLY A 200 -15.98 -9.65 -1.76
N ARG A 201 -15.25 -10.13 -2.78
CA ARG A 201 -14.22 -11.15 -2.59
C ARG A 201 -12.89 -10.54 -2.21
N ARG A 202 -12.28 -11.12 -1.18
CA ARG A 202 -10.95 -10.77 -0.67
C ARG A 202 -10.27 -12.04 -0.18
N LEU A 203 -8.97 -11.99 -0.03
CA LEU A 203 -8.22 -13.03 0.65
C LEU A 203 -6.97 -12.46 1.32
N PHE A 204 -6.46 -13.23 2.29
CA PHE A 204 -5.12 -13.07 2.85
C PHE A 204 -4.62 -14.43 3.36
N HIS A 205 -3.32 -14.50 3.64
CA HIS A 205 -2.72 -15.74 4.16
C HIS A 205 -2.43 -15.62 5.65
N VAL A 206 -2.64 -16.73 6.36
CA VAL A 206 -2.16 -16.95 7.71
C VAL A 206 -1.07 -18.02 7.65
N ARG A 207 0.07 -17.79 8.28
CA ARG A 207 1.22 -18.72 8.34
C ARG A 207 1.38 -19.27 9.75
N SER A 208 2.10 -20.40 9.86
CA SER A 208 2.37 -21.16 11.09
C SER A 208 1.11 -21.77 11.69
N LYS A 209 0.89 -21.68 13.01
CA LYS A 209 -0.31 -22.23 13.67
C LYS A 209 -1.56 -21.58 13.07
N HIS A 210 -2.62 -22.32 12.89
CA HIS A 210 -3.85 -21.91 12.19
C HIS A 210 -3.60 -21.48 10.72
N GLY A 211 -2.53 -21.97 10.11
CA GLY A 211 -2.12 -21.60 8.75
C GLY A 211 -3.17 -21.93 7.70
N GLY A 212 -3.15 -21.15 6.62
CA GLY A 212 -4.02 -21.33 5.46
C GLY A 212 -4.32 -20.01 4.76
N THR A 213 -5.08 -20.09 3.67
CA THR A 213 -5.63 -18.94 2.97
C THR A 213 -7.03 -18.66 3.47
N VAL A 214 -7.26 -17.46 3.98
CA VAL A 214 -8.59 -16.98 4.38
C VAL A 214 -9.26 -16.35 3.17
N PHE A 215 -10.32 -16.96 2.69
CA PHE A 215 -11.19 -16.46 1.63
C PHE A 215 -12.42 -15.78 2.23
N ILE A 216 -12.72 -14.58 1.76
CA ILE A 216 -13.88 -13.80 2.14
C ILE A 216 -14.71 -13.60 0.86
N ASP A 217 -16.00 -13.95 0.90
CA ASP A 217 -16.96 -13.67 -0.17
C ASP A 217 -18.22 -13.06 0.47
N GLY A 218 -18.32 -11.75 0.46
CA GLY A 218 -19.31 -11.00 1.23
C GLY A 218 -19.18 -11.29 2.73
N LYS A 219 -20.17 -11.97 3.32
CA LYS A 219 -20.16 -12.39 4.73
C LYS A 219 -19.64 -13.82 4.96
N ASN A 220 -19.40 -14.55 3.88
CA ASN A 220 -18.87 -15.92 3.98
C ASN A 220 -17.35 -15.87 4.14
N ILE A 221 -16.85 -16.53 5.18
CA ILE A 221 -15.42 -16.64 5.45
C ILE A 221 -15.05 -18.12 5.48
N ARG A 222 -13.98 -18.49 4.78
CA ARG A 222 -13.43 -19.86 4.78
C ARG A 222 -11.93 -19.81 4.93
N ARG A 223 -11.36 -20.65 5.76
CA ARG A 223 -9.92 -20.90 5.81
C ARG A 223 -9.61 -22.21 5.10
N MET A 224 -8.67 -22.18 4.15
CA MET A 224 -8.28 -23.31 3.33
C MET A 224 -6.78 -23.60 3.46
N ASP A 225 -6.42 -24.82 3.81
CA ASP A 225 -5.03 -25.29 3.67
C ASP A 225 -4.75 -25.57 2.19
N MET A 226 -3.81 -24.80 1.64
CA MET A 226 -3.42 -24.90 0.23
C MET A 226 -2.25 -25.89 0.02
N LYS A 227 -1.74 -26.52 1.07
CA LYS A 227 -0.61 -27.45 0.98
C LYS A 227 -1.09 -28.85 0.60
N CYS A 228 -0.39 -29.45 -0.37
CA CYS A 228 -0.53 -30.87 -0.72
C CYS A 228 0.80 -31.38 -1.27
N ASP A 229 0.93 -32.70 -1.41
CA ASP A 229 2.17 -33.34 -1.86
C ASP A 229 2.64 -32.94 -3.27
N SER A 230 1.73 -32.34 -4.06
CA SER A 230 2.00 -31.93 -5.44
C SER A 230 2.44 -30.46 -5.59
N VAL A 231 2.53 -29.69 -4.48
CA VAL A 231 2.95 -28.29 -4.47
C VAL A 231 4.16 -28.09 -3.59
N LEU A 232 4.97 -27.05 -3.88
CA LEU A 232 6.22 -26.79 -3.17
C LEU A 232 6.02 -26.39 -1.70
N GLY A 233 4.95 -25.67 -1.41
CA GLY A 233 4.69 -25.12 -0.09
C GLY A 233 3.35 -24.41 0.00
N GLY A 234 3.22 -23.53 0.99
CA GLY A 234 2.04 -22.66 1.12
C GLY A 234 1.95 -21.64 -0.02
N SER A 235 0.73 -21.24 -0.35
CA SER A 235 0.46 -20.23 -1.37
C SER A 235 0.79 -18.82 -0.87
N VAL A 236 1.41 -17.99 -1.71
CA VAL A 236 1.75 -16.58 -1.47
C VAL A 236 1.48 -15.75 -2.71
N TYR A 237 1.60 -14.43 -2.62
CA TYR A 237 1.44 -13.48 -3.73
C TYR A 237 0.21 -13.75 -4.61
N PRO A 238 -1.00 -13.71 -4.03
CA PRO A 238 -2.24 -14.03 -4.74
C PRO A 238 -2.59 -12.99 -5.79
N ALA A 239 -3.12 -13.46 -6.92
CA ALA A 239 -3.70 -12.63 -7.97
C ALA A 239 -5.10 -13.16 -8.33
N TRP A 240 -6.14 -12.40 -7.98
CA TRP A 240 -7.50 -12.72 -8.40
C TRP A 240 -7.69 -12.52 -9.90
N HIS A 241 -8.33 -13.48 -10.56
CA HIS A 241 -8.91 -13.24 -11.88
C HIS A 241 -9.93 -12.08 -11.77
N PRO A 242 -9.97 -11.14 -12.72
CA PRO A 242 -10.77 -9.91 -12.56
C PRO A 242 -12.26 -10.16 -12.33
N GLU A 243 -12.83 -11.22 -12.88
CA GLU A 243 -14.28 -11.50 -12.82
C GLU A 243 -14.62 -12.81 -12.10
N GLN A 244 -13.86 -13.87 -12.38
CA GLN A 244 -14.18 -15.22 -11.93
C GLN A 244 -13.61 -15.50 -10.54
N PRO A 245 -14.17 -16.44 -9.76
CA PRO A 245 -13.65 -16.84 -8.46
C PRO A 245 -12.41 -17.74 -8.61
N TRP A 246 -11.43 -17.28 -9.38
CA TRP A 246 -10.17 -17.95 -9.62
C TRP A 246 -9.02 -17.12 -9.11
N VAL A 247 -8.02 -17.78 -8.57
CA VAL A 247 -6.81 -17.14 -8.05
C VAL A 247 -5.57 -17.84 -8.59
N VAL A 248 -4.59 -17.08 -9.01
CA VAL A 248 -3.24 -17.61 -9.20
C VAL A 248 -2.39 -17.21 -8.01
N PHE A 249 -1.66 -18.18 -7.48
CA PHE A 249 -0.71 -18.02 -6.39
C PHE A 249 0.70 -18.30 -6.87
N SER A 250 1.66 -17.75 -6.18
CA SER A 250 3.02 -18.25 -6.16
C SER A 250 3.19 -19.22 -4.98
N SER A 251 3.88 -20.33 -5.18
CA SER A 251 4.25 -21.27 -4.11
C SER A 251 5.78 -21.26 -4.02
N ASN A 252 6.31 -20.64 -2.97
CA ASN A 252 7.73 -20.33 -2.86
C ASN A 252 8.37 -21.03 -1.67
N LYS A 253 9.60 -21.49 -1.86
CA LYS A 253 10.56 -21.81 -0.80
C LYS A 253 11.59 -20.69 -0.74
N THR A 254 11.70 -20.04 0.41
CA THR A 254 12.49 -18.82 0.58
C THR A 254 13.59 -18.99 1.61
N GLY A 255 14.77 -18.44 1.31
CA GLY A 255 15.87 -18.26 2.24
C GLY A 255 16.05 -16.77 2.60
N GLN A 256 16.71 -16.52 3.74
CA GLN A 256 16.97 -15.17 4.21
C GLN A 256 18.44 -15.03 4.59
N ALA A 257 19.05 -13.89 4.21
CA ALA A 257 20.37 -13.49 4.67
C ALA A 257 20.29 -12.13 5.35
N PHE A 258 20.88 -12.01 6.54
CA PHE A 258 20.95 -10.80 7.33
C PHE A 258 22.37 -10.23 7.27
N PHE A 259 22.48 -8.93 6.99
CA PHE A 259 23.77 -8.25 6.89
C PHE A 259 23.98 -7.32 8.08
N LEU A 260 25.09 -7.52 8.79
CA LEU A 260 25.48 -6.72 9.94
C LEU A 260 26.08 -5.36 9.55
N SER A 261 26.53 -5.22 8.32
CA SER A 261 27.18 -4.02 7.79
C SER A 261 26.59 -3.62 6.43
N GLY A 262 26.77 -2.37 6.02
CA GLY A 262 26.25 -1.85 4.76
C GLY A 262 24.82 -1.32 4.86
N GLU A 263 24.30 -0.82 3.73
CA GLU A 263 22.96 -0.23 3.65
C GLU A 263 21.85 -1.30 3.60
N GLN A 264 22.08 -2.37 2.84
CA GLN A 264 21.15 -3.49 2.77
C GLN A 264 21.22 -4.33 4.05
N LYS A 265 20.10 -4.48 4.74
CA LYS A 265 20.00 -5.22 6.01
C LYS A 265 19.52 -6.64 5.85
N LEU A 266 18.74 -6.91 4.84
CA LEU A 266 18.10 -8.19 4.57
C LEU A 266 18.09 -8.48 3.07
N GLU A 267 18.38 -9.73 2.70
CA GLU A 267 18.03 -10.31 1.42
C GLU A 267 17.07 -11.47 1.62
N VAL A 268 16.04 -11.55 0.80
CA VAL A 268 15.12 -12.70 0.74
C VAL A 268 15.22 -13.27 -0.66
N VAL A 269 15.62 -14.52 -0.75
CA VAL A 269 15.77 -15.24 -2.01
C VAL A 269 14.75 -16.36 -2.12
N ASP A 270 14.22 -16.58 -3.32
CA ASP A 270 13.54 -17.82 -3.63
C ASP A 270 14.57 -18.84 -4.10
N TYR A 271 14.53 -20.04 -3.55
CA TYR A 271 15.32 -21.18 -4.05
C TYR A 271 14.46 -22.27 -4.69
N ASP A 272 13.15 -22.06 -4.71
CA ASP A 272 12.15 -22.81 -5.47
C ASP A 272 10.85 -22.00 -5.53
N SER A 273 10.27 -21.83 -6.72
CA SER A 273 8.95 -21.19 -6.83
C SER A 273 8.24 -21.57 -8.13
N ASP A 274 6.95 -21.93 -7.98
CA ASP A 274 6.04 -22.29 -9.05
C ASP A 274 4.75 -21.49 -8.96
N LEU A 275 4.00 -21.39 -10.07
CA LEU A 275 2.68 -20.77 -10.11
C LEU A 275 1.56 -21.80 -10.05
N LEU A 276 0.58 -21.56 -9.18
CA LEU A 276 -0.58 -22.43 -8.95
C LEU A 276 -1.88 -21.68 -9.30
N PHE A 277 -2.75 -22.32 -10.07
CA PHE A 277 -4.10 -21.87 -10.32
C PHE A 277 -5.07 -22.56 -9.36
N TYR A 278 -5.98 -21.80 -8.75
CA TYR A 278 -6.99 -22.32 -7.84
C TYR A 278 -8.39 -21.86 -8.25
N ASP A 279 -9.26 -22.83 -8.55
CA ASP A 279 -10.69 -22.62 -8.71
C ASP A 279 -11.36 -22.68 -7.33
N VAL A 280 -11.72 -21.50 -6.80
CA VAL A 280 -12.30 -21.37 -5.46
C VAL A 280 -13.66 -22.05 -5.34
N ALA A 281 -14.44 -22.07 -6.41
CA ALA A 281 -15.79 -22.67 -6.43
C ALA A 281 -15.73 -24.19 -6.47
N ARG A 282 -14.77 -24.74 -7.21
CA ARG A 282 -14.59 -26.21 -7.34
C ARG A 282 -13.64 -26.79 -6.31
N ASN A 283 -12.93 -25.96 -5.54
CA ASN A 283 -11.87 -26.36 -4.62
C ASN A 283 -10.75 -27.15 -5.32
N LYS A 284 -10.29 -26.69 -6.50
CA LYS A 284 -9.29 -27.41 -7.29
C LYS A 284 -8.04 -26.56 -7.52
N LEU A 285 -6.88 -27.13 -7.20
CA LEU A 285 -5.54 -26.63 -7.49
C LEU A 285 -4.97 -27.31 -8.74
N SER A 286 -4.28 -26.55 -9.57
CA SER A 286 -3.46 -27.05 -10.69
C SER A 286 -2.26 -26.15 -10.94
N ASN A 287 -1.24 -26.63 -11.65
CA ASN A 287 -0.10 -25.80 -12.02
C ASN A 287 -0.48 -24.86 -13.18
N VAL A 288 0.02 -23.62 -13.11
CA VAL A 288 0.06 -22.69 -14.24
C VAL A 288 1.24 -23.02 -15.14
N CYS A 289 2.43 -22.97 -14.56
CA CYS A 289 3.68 -23.41 -15.14
C CYS A 289 4.55 -24.01 -14.02
N ARG A 290 5.39 -24.95 -14.41
CA ARG A 290 6.40 -25.56 -13.56
C ARG A 290 7.58 -25.92 -14.44
N THR A 291 8.54 -25.01 -14.53
CA THR A 291 9.68 -25.18 -15.41
C THR A 291 10.92 -25.58 -14.60
N PRO A 292 11.49 -26.78 -14.81
CA PRO A 292 12.68 -27.19 -14.08
C PRO A 292 13.81 -26.15 -14.22
N GLY A 293 14.40 -25.76 -13.09
CA GLY A 293 15.48 -24.78 -13.07
C GLY A 293 15.05 -23.33 -13.34
N VAL A 294 13.77 -23.03 -13.24
CA VAL A 294 13.23 -21.67 -13.32
C VAL A 294 12.40 -21.39 -12.07
N MET A 295 12.54 -20.21 -11.52
CA MET A 295 11.77 -19.70 -10.39
C MET A 295 10.69 -18.77 -10.93
N GLU A 296 9.40 -19.12 -10.78
CA GLU A 296 8.24 -18.35 -11.23
C GLU A 296 7.50 -17.77 -10.03
N THR A 297 7.23 -16.44 -10.04
CA THR A 297 6.62 -15.74 -8.90
C THR A 297 5.85 -14.48 -9.30
N PHE A 298 5.15 -13.83 -8.37
CA PHE A 298 4.40 -12.57 -8.56
C PHE A 298 3.42 -12.58 -9.73
N PRO A 299 2.39 -13.43 -9.73
CA PRO A 299 1.38 -13.44 -10.77
C PRO A 299 0.52 -12.17 -10.76
N ALA A 300 0.07 -11.74 -11.95
CA ALA A 300 -0.88 -10.66 -12.14
C ALA A 300 -1.73 -10.89 -13.38
N TRP A 301 -3.04 -10.74 -13.29
CA TRP A 301 -3.93 -10.89 -14.43
C TRP A 301 -4.02 -9.62 -15.27
N ALA A 302 -4.17 -9.80 -16.58
CA ALA A 302 -4.71 -8.76 -17.44
C ALA A 302 -6.14 -8.40 -17.01
N PRO A 303 -6.60 -7.15 -17.18
CA PRO A 303 -7.95 -6.73 -16.74
C PRO A 303 -9.10 -7.47 -17.41
N ASP A 304 -8.89 -8.04 -18.60
CA ASP A 304 -9.84 -8.86 -19.33
C ASP A 304 -9.77 -10.36 -18.98
N GLY A 305 -8.84 -10.76 -18.11
CA GLY A 305 -8.64 -12.15 -17.71
C GLY A 305 -8.06 -13.09 -18.77
N SER A 306 -7.70 -12.58 -19.95
CA SER A 306 -7.21 -13.42 -21.07
C SER A 306 -5.75 -13.81 -20.97
N ARG A 307 -4.98 -13.17 -20.07
CA ARG A 307 -3.54 -13.33 -19.95
C ARG A 307 -3.09 -13.18 -18.51
N LEU A 308 -2.12 -13.98 -18.13
CA LEU A 308 -1.41 -13.85 -16.83
C LEU A 308 -0.01 -13.32 -17.10
N TYR A 309 0.41 -12.33 -16.31
CA TYR A 309 1.78 -11.83 -16.22
C TYR A 309 2.42 -12.35 -14.94
N TYR A 310 3.73 -12.56 -14.95
CA TYR A 310 4.48 -13.04 -13.79
C TYR A 310 5.97 -12.75 -13.94
N CYS A 311 6.73 -12.93 -12.88
CA CYS A 311 8.19 -12.81 -12.91
C CYS A 311 8.83 -14.19 -12.95
N ALA A 312 9.89 -14.35 -13.75
CA ALA A 312 10.66 -15.58 -13.83
C ALA A 312 12.16 -15.35 -13.92
N ALA A 313 12.94 -16.16 -13.21
CA ALA A 313 14.40 -16.18 -13.26
C ALA A 313 14.92 -17.60 -13.38
N PRO A 314 16.01 -17.85 -14.11
CA PRO A 314 16.70 -19.12 -14.08
C PRO A 314 17.33 -19.30 -12.69
N PHE A 315 17.28 -20.53 -12.21
CA PHE A 315 17.99 -20.93 -11.01
C PHE A 315 19.49 -20.90 -11.26
N PRO A 316 20.32 -20.31 -10.39
CA PRO A 316 21.76 -20.23 -10.59
C PRO A 316 22.41 -21.61 -10.71
N ASN A 317 23.26 -21.80 -11.72
CA ASN A 317 24.04 -23.02 -11.93
C ASN A 317 23.24 -24.34 -12.02
N PHE A 318 21.93 -24.29 -12.28
CA PHE A 318 21.06 -25.47 -12.30
C PHE A 318 21.60 -26.60 -13.17
N GLU A 319 22.08 -26.29 -14.38
CA GLU A 319 22.57 -27.29 -15.34
C GLU A 319 23.83 -28.01 -14.87
N THR A 320 24.63 -27.38 -14.03
CA THR A 320 25.90 -27.95 -13.51
C THR A 320 25.75 -28.65 -12.16
N MET A 321 24.58 -28.52 -11.50
CA MET A 321 24.30 -29.20 -10.25
C MET A 321 24.14 -30.70 -10.48
N SER A 322 24.65 -31.52 -9.54
CA SER A 322 24.33 -32.93 -9.50
C SER A 322 22.85 -33.19 -9.18
N ASP A 323 22.31 -34.32 -9.58
CA ASP A 323 20.93 -34.69 -9.26
C ASP A 323 20.66 -34.72 -7.74
N SER A 324 21.65 -35.16 -6.95
CA SER A 324 21.56 -35.11 -5.49
C SER A 324 21.42 -33.66 -4.98
N ALA A 325 22.19 -32.70 -5.51
CA ALA A 325 22.13 -31.32 -5.11
C ALA A 325 20.82 -30.64 -5.58
N ARG A 326 20.32 -30.96 -6.78
CA ARG A 326 19.02 -30.44 -7.27
C ARG A 326 17.86 -30.89 -6.40
N ASN A 327 17.94 -32.06 -5.79
CA ASN A 327 16.92 -32.64 -4.90
C ASN A 327 17.11 -32.28 -3.42
N SER A 328 18.22 -31.60 -3.05
CA SER A 328 18.50 -31.16 -1.68
C SER A 328 18.03 -29.71 -1.51
N GLU A 329 17.16 -29.47 -0.54
CA GLU A 329 16.66 -28.14 -0.19
C GLU A 329 17.78 -27.21 0.29
N ASP A 330 18.64 -27.71 1.18
CA ASP A 330 19.80 -26.96 1.71
C ASP A 330 20.78 -26.60 0.59
N ALA A 331 21.11 -27.53 -0.32
CA ALA A 331 22.03 -27.26 -1.43
C ALA A 331 21.46 -26.23 -2.42
N ARG A 332 20.15 -26.22 -2.64
CA ARG A 332 19.50 -25.22 -3.48
C ARG A 332 19.50 -23.85 -2.80
N GLN A 333 19.20 -23.79 -1.52
CA GLN A 333 19.25 -22.54 -0.75
C GLN A 333 20.66 -21.95 -0.73
N ASP A 334 21.68 -22.76 -0.47
CA ASP A 334 23.09 -22.34 -0.48
C ASP A 334 23.53 -21.85 -1.85
N ALA A 335 23.13 -22.53 -2.93
CA ALA A 335 23.46 -22.14 -4.29
C ALA A 335 22.89 -20.74 -4.62
N VAL A 336 21.62 -20.46 -4.28
CA VAL A 336 21.01 -19.16 -4.53
C VAL A 336 21.60 -18.09 -3.63
N LEU A 337 21.79 -18.35 -2.33
CA LEU A 337 22.40 -17.40 -1.40
C LEU A 337 23.85 -17.03 -1.79
N SER A 338 24.59 -17.98 -2.33
CA SER A 338 25.95 -17.72 -2.82
C SER A 338 26.00 -16.85 -4.08
N ALA A 339 24.95 -16.90 -4.90
CA ALA A 339 24.84 -16.19 -6.18
C ALA A 339 23.71 -15.15 -6.21
N TYR A 340 23.19 -14.70 -5.06
CA TYR A 340 21.97 -13.89 -5.00
C TYR A 340 22.04 -12.60 -5.83
N LYS A 341 23.22 -11.97 -5.96
CA LYS A 341 23.43 -10.77 -6.80
C LYS A 341 23.41 -11.05 -8.30
N GLU A 342 23.43 -12.31 -8.69
CA GLU A 342 23.36 -12.74 -10.10
C GLU A 342 21.92 -13.09 -10.51
N VAL A 343 21.04 -13.34 -9.53
CA VAL A 343 19.64 -13.68 -9.79
C VAL A 343 18.90 -12.45 -10.33
N ARG A 344 18.32 -12.59 -11.52
CA ARG A 344 17.54 -11.53 -12.18
C ARG A 344 16.30 -12.09 -12.81
N TYR A 345 15.18 -11.45 -12.52
CA TYR A 345 13.86 -11.81 -13.02
C TYR A 345 13.48 -10.98 -14.24
N ASN A 346 12.89 -11.63 -15.24
CA ASN A 346 12.19 -11.01 -16.37
C ASN A 346 10.68 -10.96 -16.07
N VAL A 347 9.94 -10.07 -16.74
CA VAL A 347 8.48 -10.20 -16.81
C VAL A 347 8.14 -11.14 -17.95
N MET A 348 7.35 -12.15 -17.63
CA MET A 348 6.76 -13.11 -18.54
C MET A 348 5.27 -12.88 -18.69
N SER A 349 4.68 -13.35 -19.76
CA SER A 349 3.22 -13.46 -19.89
C SER A 349 2.83 -14.80 -20.50
N VAL A 350 1.62 -15.28 -20.17
CA VAL A 350 1.08 -16.51 -20.71
C VAL A 350 -0.42 -16.32 -21.00
N PRO A 351 -0.91 -16.67 -22.21
CA PRO A 351 -2.33 -16.60 -22.53
C PRO A 351 -3.12 -17.64 -21.72
N PHE A 352 -4.39 -17.33 -21.44
CA PHE A 352 -5.27 -18.20 -20.66
C PHE A 352 -6.60 -18.43 -21.41
N ASP A 353 -7.00 -19.69 -21.55
CA ASP A 353 -8.33 -20.06 -22.04
C ASP A 353 -9.28 -20.34 -20.87
N ALA A 354 -10.21 -19.42 -20.64
CA ALA A 354 -11.18 -19.50 -19.55
C ALA A 354 -12.19 -20.66 -19.67
N ARG A 355 -12.36 -21.26 -20.86
CA ARG A 355 -13.29 -22.38 -21.06
C ARG A 355 -12.67 -23.70 -20.60
N THR A 356 -11.38 -23.85 -20.83
CA THR A 356 -10.64 -25.10 -20.56
C THR A 356 -9.79 -25.00 -19.29
N HIS A 357 -9.63 -23.79 -18.71
CA HIS A 357 -8.71 -23.46 -17.62
C HIS A 357 -7.26 -23.83 -17.96
N THR A 358 -6.85 -23.61 -19.20
CA THR A 358 -5.49 -23.95 -19.66
C THR A 358 -4.67 -22.72 -19.98
N PHE A 359 -3.40 -22.79 -19.65
CA PHE A 359 -2.41 -21.78 -19.98
C PHE A 359 -1.63 -22.19 -21.23
N GLY A 360 -1.35 -21.23 -22.10
CA GLY A 360 -0.61 -21.46 -23.35
C GLY A 360 0.89 -21.41 -23.16
N THR A 361 1.61 -20.97 -24.19
CA THR A 361 3.07 -20.86 -24.15
C THR A 361 3.51 -19.53 -23.56
N PRO A 362 4.41 -19.52 -22.54
CA PRO A 362 4.98 -18.30 -21.97
C PRO A 362 5.81 -17.50 -22.98
N GLN A 363 5.76 -16.18 -22.85
CA GLN A 363 6.52 -15.22 -23.65
C GLN A 363 7.21 -14.20 -22.75
N VAL A 364 8.38 -13.72 -23.16
CA VAL A 364 9.08 -12.63 -22.47
C VAL A 364 8.40 -11.30 -22.81
N GLU A 365 7.89 -10.61 -21.82
CA GLU A 365 7.31 -9.27 -21.97
C GLU A 365 8.32 -8.15 -21.74
N ILE A 366 9.18 -8.30 -20.72
CA ILE A 366 10.26 -7.36 -20.45
C ILE A 366 11.52 -8.18 -20.14
N ASP A 367 12.53 -8.06 -20.98
CA ASP A 367 13.83 -8.69 -20.74
C ASP A 367 14.72 -7.78 -19.89
N CYS A 368 14.48 -7.81 -18.58
CA CYS A 368 15.27 -7.05 -17.62
C CYS A 368 16.68 -7.60 -17.44
N ARG A 369 16.85 -8.91 -17.61
CA ARG A 369 18.15 -9.58 -17.49
C ARG A 369 19.14 -9.10 -18.54
N ALA A 370 18.71 -8.90 -19.79
CA ALA A 370 19.55 -8.34 -20.84
C ALA A 370 20.05 -6.92 -20.50
N ALA A 371 19.27 -6.16 -19.71
CA ALA A 371 19.65 -4.85 -19.20
C ALA A 371 20.47 -4.90 -17.89
N GLY A 372 20.81 -6.09 -17.38
CA GLY A 372 21.50 -6.27 -16.09
C GLY A 372 20.63 -5.91 -14.87
N LYS A 373 19.31 -5.96 -15.03
CA LYS A 373 18.32 -5.60 -13.99
C LYS A 373 17.41 -6.78 -13.64
N SER A 374 16.73 -6.66 -12.52
CA SER A 374 15.71 -7.60 -12.02
C SER A 374 14.40 -6.87 -11.80
N THR A 375 13.28 -7.55 -12.03
CA THR A 375 11.94 -6.96 -11.89
C THR A 375 11.05 -7.76 -10.96
N THR A 376 10.08 -7.07 -10.34
CA THR A 376 9.06 -7.70 -9.50
C THR A 376 7.72 -7.00 -9.62
N LEU A 377 6.67 -7.69 -9.13
CA LEU A 377 5.34 -7.13 -8.91
C LEU A 377 4.73 -6.53 -10.18
N PRO A 378 4.59 -7.28 -11.28
CA PRO A 378 3.89 -6.78 -12.44
C PRO A 378 2.44 -6.43 -12.08
N ARG A 379 1.96 -5.26 -12.52
CA ARG A 379 0.57 -4.79 -12.32
C ARG A 379 0.08 -4.11 -13.59
N ILE A 380 -0.97 -4.64 -14.19
CA ILE A 380 -1.54 -4.05 -15.40
C ILE A 380 -2.54 -2.96 -14.99
N SER A 381 -2.49 -1.81 -15.66
CA SER A 381 -3.49 -0.76 -15.46
C SER A 381 -4.89 -1.25 -15.83
N PRO A 382 -5.96 -0.73 -15.21
CA PRO A 382 -7.33 -1.19 -15.45
C PRO A 382 -7.81 -1.10 -16.90
N ASP A 383 -7.20 -0.21 -17.69
CA ASP A 383 -7.46 -0.06 -19.14
C ASP A 383 -6.66 -1.04 -20.01
N GLY A 384 -5.80 -1.87 -19.40
CA GLY A 384 -4.97 -2.86 -20.09
C GLY A 384 -3.77 -2.29 -20.86
N ARG A 385 -3.53 -0.97 -20.78
CA ARG A 385 -2.50 -0.32 -21.59
C ARG A 385 -1.11 -0.33 -20.94
N TYR A 386 -1.03 -0.16 -19.64
CA TYR A 386 0.24 0.03 -18.95
C TYR A 386 0.58 -1.14 -18.03
N LEU A 387 1.80 -1.62 -18.13
CA LEU A 387 2.38 -2.61 -17.22
C LEU A 387 3.36 -1.89 -16.28
N LEU A 388 3.00 -1.76 -15.04
CA LEU A 388 3.80 -1.18 -13.97
C LEU A 388 4.59 -2.27 -13.25
N VAL A 389 5.87 -2.02 -12.99
CA VAL A 389 6.78 -2.95 -12.32
C VAL A 389 7.70 -2.20 -11.36
N THR A 390 8.31 -2.91 -10.42
CA THR A 390 9.49 -2.45 -9.70
C THR A 390 10.73 -3.04 -10.35
N LEU A 391 11.75 -2.21 -10.61
CA LEU A 391 13.03 -2.61 -11.20
C LEU A 391 14.16 -2.33 -10.21
N ALA A 392 15.06 -3.30 -10.01
CA ALA A 392 16.26 -3.17 -9.17
C ALA A 392 17.47 -3.85 -9.83
N ASP A 393 18.63 -3.86 -9.17
CA ASP A 393 19.86 -4.43 -9.73
C ASP A 393 19.85 -5.96 -9.77
N PHE A 394 19.21 -6.62 -8.79
CA PHE A 394 19.13 -8.08 -8.66
C PHE A 394 17.98 -8.49 -7.74
N GLY A 395 17.77 -9.80 -7.60
CA GLY A 395 16.86 -10.40 -6.64
C GLY A 395 15.38 -10.16 -6.91
N GLN A 396 14.56 -10.47 -5.92
CA GLN A 396 13.09 -10.36 -6.03
C GLN A 396 12.45 -9.60 -4.86
N PHE A 397 13.16 -9.36 -3.76
CA PHE A 397 12.56 -8.72 -2.57
C PHE A 397 12.92 -7.22 -2.51
N HIS A 398 12.52 -6.51 -3.54
CA HIS A 398 12.95 -5.15 -3.87
C HIS A 398 12.64 -4.09 -2.82
N ILE A 399 11.77 -4.37 -1.86
CA ILE A 399 11.49 -3.43 -0.74
C ILE A 399 12.72 -3.19 0.16
N TRP A 400 13.76 -4.01 0.02
CA TRP A 400 15.04 -3.87 0.73
C TRP A 400 16.18 -3.37 -0.17
N HIS A 401 15.94 -3.18 -1.46
CA HIS A 401 16.96 -2.76 -2.42
C HIS A 401 16.86 -1.27 -2.70
N LYS A 402 17.85 -0.50 -2.29
CA LYS A 402 17.90 0.96 -2.51
C LYS A 402 17.82 1.35 -3.98
N SER A 403 18.26 0.48 -4.88
CA SER A 403 18.18 0.67 -6.33
C SER A 403 16.79 0.41 -6.92
N SER A 404 15.77 0.14 -6.09
CA SER A 404 14.44 -0.18 -6.60
C SER A 404 13.63 1.06 -6.90
N ASP A 405 13.16 1.13 -8.16
CA ASP A 405 12.37 2.19 -8.75
C ASP A 405 11.13 1.64 -9.45
N LEU A 406 10.10 2.47 -9.56
CA LEU A 406 8.92 2.18 -10.36
C LEU A 406 9.18 2.47 -11.83
N TRP A 407 8.85 1.49 -12.69
CA TRP A 407 8.97 1.58 -14.15
C TRP A 407 7.64 1.19 -14.79
N VAL A 408 7.34 1.79 -15.93
CA VAL A 408 6.13 1.50 -16.68
C VAL A 408 6.45 1.15 -18.13
N LYS A 409 5.80 0.09 -18.65
CA LYS A 409 5.78 -0.24 -20.07
C LYS A 409 4.41 0.12 -20.65
N ASP A 410 4.39 0.93 -21.69
CA ASP A 410 3.19 1.10 -22.52
C ASP A 410 3.10 -0.11 -23.46
N LEU A 411 2.11 -0.96 -23.25
CA LEU A 411 1.93 -2.21 -24.00
C LEU A 411 1.51 -1.98 -25.46
N GLN A 412 1.02 -0.78 -25.80
CA GLN A 412 0.65 -0.42 -27.17
C GLN A 412 1.87 0.07 -27.98
N THR A 413 2.73 0.87 -27.36
CA THR A 413 3.89 1.47 -28.06
C THR A 413 5.19 0.71 -27.83
N GLY A 414 5.24 -0.13 -26.78
CA GLY A 414 6.46 -0.84 -26.35
C GLY A 414 7.44 0.02 -25.55
N VAL A 415 7.16 1.31 -25.34
CA VAL A 415 8.03 2.20 -24.56
C VAL A 415 8.09 1.75 -23.10
N PHE A 416 9.30 1.56 -22.58
CA PHE A 416 9.57 1.19 -21.20
C PHE A 416 10.46 2.24 -20.53
N ALA A 417 9.97 2.89 -19.48
CA ALA A 417 10.62 4.04 -18.86
C ALA A 417 10.38 4.11 -17.34
N PRO A 418 11.32 4.74 -16.57
CA PRO A 418 11.12 4.99 -15.15
C PRO A 418 10.03 6.04 -14.92
N LEU A 419 9.31 5.93 -13.80
CA LEU A 419 8.39 6.96 -13.32
C LEU A 419 9.17 8.06 -12.56
N GLN A 420 10.04 8.77 -13.28
CA GLN A 420 11.03 9.70 -12.72
C GLN A 420 10.46 10.67 -11.67
N ALA A 421 9.28 11.24 -11.91
CA ALA A 421 8.67 12.21 -11.01
C ALA A 421 8.08 11.58 -9.74
N ALA A 422 7.81 10.27 -9.76
CA ALA A 422 7.29 9.53 -8.62
C ALA A 422 8.41 8.87 -7.80
N ASN A 423 9.49 8.45 -8.44
CA ASN A 423 10.63 7.81 -7.80
C ASN A 423 11.44 8.77 -6.92
N SER A 424 12.22 8.21 -6.01
CA SER A 424 13.10 8.91 -5.07
C SER A 424 14.51 8.28 -5.06
N PRO A 425 15.50 8.88 -4.41
CA PRO A 425 16.82 8.25 -4.22
C PRO A 425 16.82 7.02 -3.31
N GLU A 426 15.70 6.75 -2.63
CA GLU A 426 15.50 5.61 -1.74
C GLU A 426 14.55 4.60 -2.38
N VAL A 427 14.31 3.49 -1.69
CA VAL A 427 13.43 2.41 -2.14
C VAL A 427 12.03 2.91 -2.51
N ASP A 428 11.58 2.59 -3.73
CA ASP A 428 10.21 2.73 -4.21
C ASP A 428 9.73 1.38 -4.78
N SER A 429 8.74 0.74 -4.13
CA SER A 429 8.33 -0.64 -4.45
C SER A 429 6.89 -0.93 -3.98
N TYR A 430 6.39 -2.16 -4.19
CA TYR A 430 5.07 -2.60 -3.76
C TYR A 430 3.95 -1.63 -4.14
N HIS A 431 3.70 -1.53 -5.42
CA HIS A 431 2.77 -0.59 -6.02
C HIS A 431 1.42 -1.23 -6.37
N THR A 432 0.39 -0.39 -6.44
CA THR A 432 -0.95 -0.75 -6.92
C THR A 432 -1.54 0.39 -7.76
N TRP A 433 -2.42 0.04 -8.71
CA TRP A 433 -3.25 0.98 -9.45
C TRP A 433 -4.55 1.27 -8.71
N SER A 434 -5.07 2.50 -8.84
CA SER A 434 -6.48 2.76 -8.59
C SER A 434 -7.35 2.16 -9.69
N SER A 435 -8.62 1.91 -9.37
CA SER A 435 -9.57 1.29 -10.29
C SER A 435 -9.84 2.08 -11.57
N ASN A 436 -9.53 3.37 -11.60
CA ASN A 436 -9.62 4.23 -12.78
C ASN A 436 -8.27 4.39 -13.51
N GLY A 437 -7.19 3.78 -13.00
CA GLY A 437 -5.86 3.84 -13.60
C GLY A 437 -5.21 5.23 -13.57
N ARG A 438 -5.69 6.13 -12.72
CA ARG A 438 -5.16 7.51 -12.61
C ARG A 438 -4.30 7.73 -11.37
N TRP A 439 -4.32 6.80 -10.41
CA TRP A 439 -3.53 6.89 -9.18
C TRP A 439 -2.70 5.63 -9.00
N ILE A 440 -1.47 5.84 -8.54
CA ILE A 440 -0.56 4.79 -8.11
C ILE A 440 -0.31 5.03 -6.62
N VAL A 441 -0.47 3.98 -5.79
CA VAL A 441 -0.02 3.97 -4.40
C VAL A 441 1.10 2.95 -4.28
N PHE A 442 2.16 3.30 -3.58
CA PHE A 442 3.33 2.45 -3.42
C PHE A 442 4.04 2.68 -2.09
N SER A 443 4.85 1.72 -1.68
CA SER A 443 5.66 1.79 -0.47
C SER A 443 7.02 2.43 -0.79
N SER A 444 7.37 3.49 -0.05
CA SER A 444 8.62 4.25 -0.25
C SER A 444 9.39 4.42 1.05
N ARG A 445 10.71 4.37 0.98
CA ARG A 445 11.62 4.69 2.10
C ARG A 445 12.18 6.11 2.05
N ARG A 446 11.65 6.97 1.17
CA ARG A 446 12.13 8.35 0.92
C ARG A 446 12.24 9.24 2.16
N LEU A 447 11.55 8.89 3.25
CA LEU A 447 11.52 9.73 4.44
C LEU A 447 12.78 9.57 5.29
N ASP A 448 13.20 8.31 5.53
CA ASP A 448 14.27 7.98 6.49
C ASP A 448 15.20 6.84 6.04
N GLY A 449 15.01 6.28 4.85
CA GLY A 449 15.78 5.15 4.34
C GLY A 449 15.50 3.80 5.04
N SER A 450 14.69 3.80 6.10
CA SER A 450 14.49 2.64 6.99
C SER A 450 13.08 2.06 6.93
N PHE A 451 12.06 2.90 7.16
CA PHE A 451 10.68 2.47 7.20
C PHE A 451 9.96 2.84 5.90
N THR A 452 9.20 1.90 5.36
CA THR A 452 8.34 2.19 4.22
C THR A 452 7.11 2.97 4.63
N ARG A 453 6.75 3.97 3.80
CA ARG A 453 5.54 4.79 3.94
C ARG A 453 4.75 4.74 2.63
N PRO A 454 3.40 4.78 2.68
CA PRO A 454 2.61 4.88 1.46
C PRO A 454 2.81 6.25 0.82
N CYS A 455 3.15 6.24 -0.47
CA CYS A 455 3.19 7.40 -1.33
C CYS A 455 2.11 7.29 -2.40
N ILE A 456 1.53 8.43 -2.78
CA ILE A 456 0.48 8.54 -3.79
C ILE A 456 1.02 9.38 -4.94
N ALA A 457 0.87 8.91 -6.17
CA ALA A 457 1.22 9.65 -7.39
C ALA A 457 0.05 9.65 -8.37
N TYR A 458 -0.19 10.81 -9.01
CA TYR A 458 -1.10 10.90 -10.14
C TYR A 458 -0.41 10.38 -11.41
N PHE A 459 -1.14 9.59 -12.19
CA PHE A 459 -0.71 9.06 -13.48
C PHE A 459 -1.65 9.60 -14.56
N ASP A 460 -1.14 10.47 -15.43
CA ASP A 460 -1.93 11.15 -16.43
C ASP A 460 -2.30 10.26 -17.63
N ARG A 461 -3.12 10.78 -18.53
CA ARG A 461 -3.59 10.05 -19.71
C ARG A 461 -2.51 9.88 -20.78
N GLU A 462 -1.46 10.66 -20.70
CA GLU A 462 -0.27 10.59 -21.54
C GLU A 462 0.75 9.55 -21.05
N GLY A 463 0.46 8.88 -19.93
CA GLY A 463 1.33 7.82 -19.38
C GLY A 463 2.48 8.34 -18.52
N ARG A 464 2.34 9.55 -17.94
CA ARG A 464 3.36 10.16 -17.08
C ARG A 464 2.90 10.19 -15.63
N ALA A 465 3.80 9.81 -14.73
CA ALA A 465 3.59 10.04 -13.31
C ALA A 465 3.96 11.48 -12.94
N HIS A 466 3.21 12.04 -12.00
CA HIS A 466 3.50 13.31 -11.36
C HIS A 466 4.22 13.10 -10.03
N LYS A 467 4.71 14.18 -9.40
CA LYS A 467 5.39 14.13 -8.11
C LYS A 467 4.55 13.38 -7.09
N ALA A 468 5.14 12.35 -6.48
CA ALA A 468 4.50 11.59 -5.42
C ALA A 468 4.51 12.36 -4.09
N PHE A 469 3.49 12.12 -3.27
CA PHE A 469 3.38 12.69 -1.93
C PHE A 469 3.03 11.61 -0.91
N LEU A 470 3.48 11.80 0.34
CA LEU A 470 3.18 10.91 1.45
C LEU A 470 1.67 10.87 1.74
N LEU A 471 1.17 9.70 2.13
CA LEU A 471 -0.21 9.55 2.59
C LEU A 471 -0.54 10.60 3.67
N PRO A 472 -1.58 11.44 3.46
CA PRO A 472 -1.96 12.45 4.43
C PRO A 472 -2.40 11.85 5.75
N GLN A 473 -1.98 12.47 6.84
CA GLN A 473 -2.31 12.06 8.21
C GLN A 473 -2.96 13.22 8.98
N GLU A 474 -3.72 12.89 10.02
CA GLU A 474 -4.33 13.91 10.87
C GLU A 474 -3.25 14.75 11.57
N ASP A 475 -2.23 14.09 12.15
CA ASP A 475 -1.04 14.74 12.64
C ASP A 475 0.06 14.67 11.55
N PRO A 476 0.63 15.80 11.11
CA PRO A 476 1.69 15.82 10.10
C PRO A 476 2.92 14.96 10.44
N GLU A 477 3.25 14.84 11.73
CA GLU A 477 4.41 14.06 12.18
C GLU A 477 4.16 12.55 12.26
N HIS A 478 2.90 12.10 12.11
CA HIS A 478 2.55 10.68 12.24
C HIS A 478 3.44 9.77 11.39
N ASN A 479 3.68 10.11 10.12
CA ASN A 479 4.53 9.32 9.24
C ASN A 479 6.01 9.29 9.68
N TRP A 480 6.47 10.32 10.39
CA TRP A 480 7.83 10.39 10.94
C TRP A 480 7.95 9.58 12.23
N LEU A 481 6.97 9.70 13.12
CA LEU A 481 7.01 9.10 14.45
C LEU A 481 6.63 7.62 14.48
N ARG A 482 5.88 7.15 13.49
CA ARG A 482 5.41 5.75 13.44
C ARG A 482 6.55 4.81 13.07
N MET A 483 7.06 4.05 14.03
CA MET A 483 8.14 3.07 13.86
C MET A 483 7.63 1.72 13.33
N LYS A 484 6.78 1.74 12.29
CA LYS A 484 6.26 0.56 11.57
C LYS A 484 6.37 0.78 10.07
N SER A 485 6.70 -0.27 9.33
CA SER A 485 6.69 -0.25 7.87
C SER A 485 5.30 -0.59 7.33
N TYR A 486 4.84 0.17 6.35
CA TYR A 486 3.67 -0.14 5.55
C TYR A 486 4.08 -1.04 4.39
N ASN A 487 3.37 -2.14 4.18
CA ASN A 487 3.70 -3.11 3.14
C ASN A 487 2.47 -3.54 2.34
N VAL A 488 2.66 -3.74 1.05
CA VAL A 488 1.63 -4.16 0.09
C VAL A 488 0.38 -3.27 0.19
N PRO A 489 0.47 -1.98 -0.20
CA PRO A 489 -0.71 -1.15 -0.25
C PRO A 489 -1.63 -1.61 -1.38
N GLU A 490 -2.90 -1.86 -1.07
CA GLU A 490 -3.93 -2.26 -2.04
C GLU A 490 -5.14 -1.34 -1.96
N LEU A 491 -5.50 -0.72 -3.08
CA LEU A 491 -6.65 0.17 -3.17
C LEU A 491 -7.97 -0.60 -3.32
N ALA A 492 -9.03 -0.08 -2.71
CA ALA A 492 -10.36 -0.66 -2.79
C ALA A 492 -11.47 0.41 -2.83
N LYS A 493 -12.55 0.11 -3.58
CA LYS A 493 -13.77 0.93 -3.66
C LYS A 493 -14.71 0.74 -2.48
N LYS A 494 -14.64 -0.42 -1.83
CA LYS A 494 -15.50 -0.78 -0.72
C LYS A 494 -14.66 -1.20 0.48
N PRO A 495 -15.13 -0.95 1.70
CA PRO A 495 -14.42 -1.38 2.89
C PRO A 495 -14.42 -2.90 3.04
N MET A 496 -13.64 -3.40 4.00
CA MET A 496 -13.67 -4.81 4.40
C MET A 496 -15.11 -5.19 4.84
N PRO A 497 -15.70 -6.25 4.26
CA PRO A 497 -17.10 -6.57 4.54
C PRO A 497 -17.35 -7.28 5.87
N VAL A 498 -16.27 -7.72 6.54
CA VAL A 498 -16.32 -8.52 7.77
C VAL A 498 -15.47 -7.87 8.86
N SER A 499 -15.80 -8.15 10.12
CA SER A 499 -15.08 -7.64 11.29
C SER A 499 -13.87 -8.52 11.65
N ALA A 500 -12.96 -7.98 12.47
CA ALA A 500 -11.83 -8.70 13.03
C ALA A 500 -12.29 -9.93 13.85
N ASP A 501 -13.37 -9.81 14.63
CA ASP A 501 -13.94 -10.90 15.42
C ASP A 501 -14.51 -12.04 14.55
N GLU A 502 -15.12 -11.72 13.39
CA GLU A 502 -15.60 -12.73 12.45
C GLU A 502 -14.42 -13.49 11.84
N LEU A 503 -13.35 -12.78 11.49
CA LEU A 503 -12.11 -13.38 10.97
C LEU A 503 -11.42 -14.26 12.00
N ARG A 504 -11.26 -13.76 13.23
CA ARG A 504 -10.63 -14.51 14.32
C ARG A 504 -11.32 -15.84 14.58
N ARG A 505 -12.65 -15.86 14.70
CA ARG A 505 -13.41 -17.09 14.89
C ARG A 505 -13.11 -18.17 13.83
N VAL A 506 -13.01 -17.77 12.55
CA VAL A 506 -12.70 -18.71 11.47
C VAL A 506 -11.23 -19.12 11.45
N ILE A 507 -10.32 -18.22 11.81
CA ILE A 507 -8.88 -18.50 11.83
C ILE A 507 -8.55 -19.50 12.93
N TYR A 508 -9.15 -19.37 14.11
CA TYR A 508 -8.87 -20.27 15.25
C TYR A 508 -9.70 -21.57 15.23
N ASP A 509 -10.67 -21.72 14.33
CA ASP A 509 -11.43 -22.97 14.16
C ASP A 509 -10.68 -23.93 13.21
N ASP A 510 -9.75 -24.71 13.78
CA ASP A 510 -8.99 -25.69 13.01
C ASP A 510 -9.84 -26.85 12.50
N ALA A 511 -10.96 -27.16 13.17
CA ALA A 511 -11.86 -28.23 12.76
C ALA A 511 -12.66 -27.89 11.50
N ALA A 512 -12.94 -26.59 11.29
CA ALA A 512 -13.64 -26.10 10.10
C ALA A 512 -12.70 -25.78 8.92
N ALA A 513 -11.37 -25.89 9.11
CA ALA A 513 -10.42 -25.63 8.04
C ALA A 513 -10.59 -26.62 6.88
N GLY A 514 -10.85 -26.10 5.68
CA GLY A 514 -10.89 -26.90 4.47
C GLY A 514 -9.50 -27.23 3.95
N LYS A 515 -9.40 -28.24 3.08
CA LYS A 515 -8.17 -28.57 2.37
C LYS A 515 -8.39 -28.45 0.86
N ALA A 516 -7.44 -27.81 0.18
CA ALA A 516 -7.49 -27.73 -1.27
C ALA A 516 -7.15 -29.10 -1.90
N GLU A 517 -7.83 -29.41 -3.00
CA GLU A 517 -7.62 -30.66 -3.73
C GLU A 517 -6.82 -30.36 -5.00
N TYR A 518 -5.74 -31.13 -5.19
CA TYR A 518 -4.93 -31.06 -6.40
C TYR A 518 -5.51 -31.99 -7.49
N GLY A 519 -5.63 -31.47 -8.70
CA GLY A 519 -6.14 -32.23 -9.84
C GLY A 519 -6.83 -31.32 -10.87
N LYS A 520 -7.06 -31.91 -12.05
CA LYS A 520 -7.77 -31.23 -13.15
C LYS A 520 -9.27 -31.13 -12.89
#